data_7f854ebd5c955f634bcc9727d3997697
#
_entry.id   7f854ebd5c955f634bcc9727d3997697
#
_cell.length_a   1.000
_cell.length_b   1.000
_cell.length_c   1.000
_cell.angle_alpha   90.00
_cell.angle_beta   90.00
_cell.angle_gamma   90.00
#
_symmetry.space_group_name_H-M   'P 1'
#
loop_
_entity.id
_entity.type
_entity.pdbx_description
1 polymer ?
#
loop_
_entity_poly.entity_id
_entity_poly.type
_entity_poly.pdbx_seq_one_letter_code
_entity_poly.pdbx_strand_id
1 'polypeptide(L)'
;SLLQYKAAQPFTMAEVRGVFTRNGMEGVNLQEVENENRLIIKVKKSEAVVANLSDQVNELFDRELADTGFVLESQSEIGSSVSVVLRNKAIQAILISLAGVIIYLAFRFDISFGLAAAAATFHDVLVVLGICWLFNVEITLLIVTALLTLAGYSLNDSVVVFDRIRENMKKMEKFRLSTQVINDSVNQVISRTIVTSLTSAMVLLSLFLFGGSVIHDFSFALLMGV
;
A
#
# COMPACT_ATOMS: atom_id res chain seq x y z
N SER A 1 10.80 15.42 -4.92
CA SER A 1 10.30 16.58 -4.15
C SER A 1 8.79 16.63 -4.24
N LEU A 2 8.14 17.00 -3.16
CA LEU A 2 6.71 17.23 -3.09
C LEU A 2 6.52 18.68 -2.65
N LEU A 3 5.85 19.47 -3.49
CA LEU A 3 5.48 20.84 -3.20
C LEU A 3 3.97 20.90 -3.09
N GLN A 4 3.46 21.53 -2.06
CA GLN A 4 2.04 21.73 -1.84
C GLN A 4 1.74 23.23 -1.88
N TYR A 5 0.89 23.62 -2.81
CA TYR A 5 0.45 24.98 -3.01
C TYR A 5 -1.03 25.10 -2.67
N LYS A 6 -1.40 26.25 -2.11
CA LYS A 6 -2.79 26.65 -1.92
C LYS A 6 -3.10 27.81 -2.87
N ALA A 7 -4.17 27.68 -3.63
CA ALA A 7 -4.64 28.74 -4.52
C ALA A 7 -5.67 29.62 -3.79
N ALA A 8 -5.58 30.92 -4.01
CA ALA A 8 -6.56 31.90 -3.50
C ALA A 8 -7.87 31.87 -4.31
N GLN A 9 -7.79 31.51 -5.59
CA GLN A 9 -8.93 31.38 -6.50
C GLN A 9 -9.01 29.97 -7.10
N PRO A 10 -10.20 29.51 -7.53
CA PRO A 10 -10.35 28.24 -8.20
C PRO A 10 -9.49 28.20 -9.47
N PHE A 11 -8.83 27.06 -9.72
CA PHE A 11 -8.00 26.85 -10.90
C PHE A 11 -8.42 25.56 -11.61
N THR A 12 -8.03 25.40 -12.87
CA THR A 12 -8.24 24.16 -13.61
C THR A 12 -6.93 23.39 -13.79
N MET A 13 -6.97 22.08 -13.58
CA MET A 13 -5.80 21.21 -13.79
C MET A 13 -5.27 21.27 -15.23
N ALA A 14 -6.13 21.58 -16.21
CA ALA A 14 -5.73 21.73 -17.61
C ALA A 14 -4.81 22.95 -17.81
N GLU A 15 -5.13 24.08 -17.18
CA GLU A 15 -4.30 25.30 -17.22
C GLU A 15 -2.96 25.07 -16.56
N VAL A 16 -2.94 24.52 -15.34
CA VAL A 16 -1.69 24.23 -14.61
C VAL A 16 -0.82 23.28 -15.41
N ARG A 17 -1.38 22.19 -15.94
CA ARG A 17 -0.63 21.24 -16.77
C ARG A 17 -0.10 21.89 -18.04
N GLY A 18 -0.87 22.76 -18.67
CA GLY A 18 -0.44 23.51 -19.86
C GLY A 18 0.78 24.41 -19.58
N VAL A 19 0.82 25.06 -18.42
CA VAL A 19 1.95 25.90 -17.98
C VAL A 19 3.21 25.05 -17.81
N PHE A 20 3.12 23.92 -17.11
CA PHE A 20 4.28 23.03 -16.91
C PHE A 20 4.82 22.44 -18.21
N THR A 21 3.93 22.02 -19.13
CA THR A 21 4.33 21.47 -20.44
C THR A 21 5.02 22.52 -21.31
N ARG A 22 4.49 23.76 -21.37
CA ARG A 22 5.10 24.87 -22.16
C ARG A 22 6.48 25.27 -21.66
N ASN A 23 6.75 25.10 -20.36
CA ASN A 23 8.03 25.43 -19.76
C ASN A 23 9.00 24.23 -19.66
N GLY A 24 8.72 23.13 -20.37
CA GLY A 24 9.62 21.99 -20.49
C GLY A 24 9.74 21.14 -19.23
N MET A 25 8.82 21.29 -18.28
CA MET A 25 8.77 20.47 -17.07
C MET A 25 7.96 19.20 -17.32
N GLU A 26 8.42 18.37 -18.26
CA GLU A 26 7.83 17.06 -18.54
C GLU A 26 8.18 16.08 -17.42
N GLY A 27 7.17 15.33 -16.94
CA GLY A 27 7.35 14.32 -15.87
C GLY A 27 6.96 14.79 -14.46
N VAL A 28 6.34 15.96 -14.36
CA VAL A 28 5.75 16.45 -13.11
C VAL A 28 4.37 15.79 -12.93
N ASN A 29 4.18 15.12 -11.80
CA ASN A 29 2.88 14.58 -11.42
C ASN A 29 2.13 15.67 -10.65
N LEU A 30 1.03 16.17 -11.23
CA LEU A 30 0.17 17.19 -10.67
C LEU A 30 -1.09 16.53 -10.13
N GLN A 31 -1.42 16.80 -8.88
CA GLN A 31 -2.59 16.25 -8.20
C GLN A 31 -3.35 17.39 -7.53
N GLU A 32 -4.62 17.50 -7.81
CA GLU A 32 -5.54 18.43 -7.14
C GLU A 32 -6.16 17.75 -5.93
N VAL A 33 -6.31 18.48 -4.84
CA VAL A 33 -7.11 18.05 -3.68
C VAL A 33 -8.47 18.69 -3.81
N GLU A 34 -9.48 17.90 -4.20
CA GLU A 34 -10.86 18.38 -4.34
C GLU A 34 -11.35 19.04 -3.05
N ASN A 35 -12.07 20.15 -3.18
CA ASN A 35 -12.65 20.98 -2.12
C ASN A 35 -11.69 21.86 -1.30
N GLU A 36 -10.39 21.87 -1.52
CA GLU A 36 -9.47 22.68 -0.74
C GLU A 36 -8.66 23.70 -1.55
N ASN A 37 -8.87 23.81 -2.87
CA ASN A 37 -8.07 24.62 -3.78
C ASN A 37 -6.56 24.41 -3.59
N ARG A 38 -6.16 23.16 -3.37
CA ARG A 38 -4.75 22.78 -3.15
C ARG A 38 -4.22 22.00 -4.33
N LEU A 39 -3.00 22.33 -4.72
CA LEU A 39 -2.24 21.67 -5.77
C LEU A 39 -1.04 20.96 -5.14
N ILE A 40 -0.92 19.67 -5.38
CA ILE A 40 0.24 18.87 -5.01
C ILE A 40 1.07 18.62 -6.27
N ILE A 41 2.34 19.03 -6.23
CA ILE A 41 3.30 18.86 -7.30
C ILE A 41 4.32 17.84 -6.85
N LYS A 42 4.34 16.67 -7.51
CA LYS A 42 5.34 15.62 -7.29
C LYS A 42 6.31 15.60 -8.46
N VAL A 43 7.60 15.84 -8.18
CA VAL A 43 8.64 15.81 -9.22
C VAL A 43 9.52 14.59 -9.00
N LYS A 44 9.59 13.70 -10.00
CA LYS A 44 10.56 12.61 -10.03
C LYS A 44 11.96 13.19 -10.24
N LYS A 45 12.89 12.84 -9.40
CA LYS A 45 14.22 13.38 -9.30
C LYS A 45 15.10 13.13 -10.54
N SER A 46 15.56 14.22 -11.18
CA SER A 46 16.84 14.26 -11.87
C SER A 46 17.80 15.07 -10.98
N GLU A 47 18.98 14.56 -10.71
CA GLU A 47 19.91 15.09 -9.67
C GLU A 47 20.41 16.53 -9.90
N ALA A 48 20.17 17.11 -11.07
CA ALA A 48 20.67 18.42 -11.45
C ALA A 48 19.69 19.61 -11.22
N VAL A 49 18.43 19.38 -10.82
CA VAL A 49 17.37 20.42 -10.83
C VAL A 49 16.84 20.78 -9.43
N VAL A 50 17.28 20.11 -8.37
CA VAL A 50 16.56 20.11 -7.08
C VAL A 50 16.81 21.35 -6.20
N ALA A 51 17.92 22.05 -6.36
CA ALA A 51 18.26 23.17 -5.46
C ALA A 51 17.34 24.41 -5.59
N ASN A 52 16.64 24.56 -6.75
CA ASN A 52 15.83 25.76 -7.02
C ASN A 52 14.42 25.43 -7.57
N LEU A 53 13.91 24.20 -7.35
CA LEU A 53 12.61 23.82 -7.94
C LEU A 53 11.45 24.64 -7.39
N SER A 54 11.42 24.91 -6.08
CA SER A 54 10.41 25.77 -5.47
C SER A 54 10.44 27.18 -6.04
N ASP A 55 11.65 27.73 -6.23
CA ASP A 55 11.81 29.07 -6.76
C ASP A 55 11.39 29.14 -8.23
N GLN A 56 11.72 28.13 -9.03
CA GLN A 56 11.30 28.02 -10.43
C GLN A 56 9.77 27.89 -10.55
N VAL A 57 9.15 27.09 -9.69
CA VAL A 57 7.68 26.93 -9.70
C VAL A 57 6.99 28.21 -9.20
N ASN A 58 7.55 28.89 -8.19
CA ASN A 58 7.04 30.17 -7.75
C ASN A 58 7.12 31.23 -8.87
N GLU A 59 8.29 31.36 -9.55
CA GLU A 59 8.44 32.27 -10.68
C GLU A 59 7.47 31.95 -11.83
N LEU A 60 7.20 30.67 -12.07
CA LEU A 60 6.23 30.22 -13.09
C LEU A 60 4.80 30.63 -12.73
N PHE A 61 4.40 30.45 -11.48
CA PHE A 61 3.07 30.83 -11.02
C PHE A 61 2.88 32.35 -11.01
N ASP A 62 3.91 33.08 -10.60
CA ASP A 62 3.88 34.55 -10.61
C ASP A 62 3.83 35.13 -12.04
N ARG A 63 4.39 34.41 -13.04
CA ARG A 63 4.40 34.85 -14.46
C ARG A 63 3.12 34.49 -15.20
N GLU A 64 2.67 33.22 -15.09
CA GLU A 64 1.63 32.67 -15.97
C GLU A 64 0.30 32.46 -15.26
N LEU A 65 0.27 32.45 -13.93
CA LEU A 65 -0.91 32.17 -13.10
C LEU A 65 -1.05 33.18 -11.95
N ALA A 66 -0.63 34.42 -12.15
CA ALA A 66 -0.68 35.48 -11.12
C ALA A 66 -2.08 35.68 -10.56
N ASP A 67 -3.12 35.52 -11.38
CA ASP A 67 -4.51 35.70 -10.99
C ASP A 67 -5.02 34.62 -10.02
N THR A 68 -4.39 33.43 -9.98
CA THR A 68 -4.81 32.35 -9.11
C THR A 68 -4.25 32.46 -7.68
N GLY A 69 -3.19 33.25 -7.48
CA GLY A 69 -2.61 33.52 -6.17
C GLY A 69 -2.12 32.26 -5.46
N PHE A 70 -1.30 31.45 -6.12
CA PHE A 70 -0.69 30.26 -5.52
C PHE A 70 0.32 30.64 -4.43
N VAL A 71 0.14 30.11 -3.23
CA VAL A 71 1.04 30.26 -2.11
C VAL A 71 1.60 28.90 -1.72
N LEU A 72 2.93 28.78 -1.62
CA LEU A 72 3.58 27.57 -1.13
C LEU A 72 3.22 27.34 0.35
N GLU A 73 2.45 26.30 0.63
CA GLU A 73 2.03 25.94 1.98
C GLU A 73 3.01 24.97 2.64
N SER A 74 3.55 24.03 1.86
CA SER A 74 4.49 23.06 2.37
C SER A 74 5.44 22.59 1.27
N GLN A 75 6.71 22.48 1.64
CA GLN A 75 7.74 21.87 0.80
C GLN A 75 8.32 20.66 1.55
N SER A 76 8.20 19.48 0.99
CA SER A 76 8.79 18.27 1.53
C SER A 76 9.83 17.74 0.54
N GLU A 77 11.10 17.98 0.84
CA GLU A 77 12.21 17.37 0.13
C GLU A 77 12.57 16.04 0.80
N ILE A 78 12.08 14.95 0.24
CA ILE A 78 12.64 13.64 0.59
C ILE A 78 13.97 13.53 -0.16
N GLY A 79 15.03 13.99 0.46
CA GLY A 79 16.39 13.88 -0.09
C GLY A 79 16.73 12.43 -0.46
N SER A 80 17.63 12.21 -1.42
CA SER A 80 18.05 10.86 -1.86
C SER A 80 18.54 10.02 -0.69
N SER A 81 19.24 10.64 0.26
CA SER A 81 19.71 9.98 1.48
C SER A 81 18.55 9.50 2.37
N VAL A 82 17.51 10.32 2.54
CA VAL A 82 16.32 9.94 3.32
C VAL A 82 15.55 8.80 2.63
N SER A 83 15.43 8.84 1.30
CA SER A 83 14.81 7.77 0.51
C SER A 83 15.57 6.46 0.66
N VAL A 84 16.91 6.47 0.63
CA VAL A 84 17.74 5.28 0.84
C VAL A 84 17.59 4.74 2.26
N VAL A 85 17.61 5.63 3.27
CA VAL A 85 17.40 5.23 4.68
C VAL A 85 16.03 4.60 4.87
N LEU A 86 14.97 5.23 4.35
CA LEU A 86 13.61 4.69 4.44
C LEU A 86 13.49 3.34 3.74
N ARG A 87 14.07 3.19 2.54
CA ARG A 87 14.10 1.92 1.82
C ARG A 87 14.80 0.82 2.63
N ASN A 88 15.97 1.12 3.18
CA ASN A 88 16.72 0.15 3.99
C ASN A 88 15.96 -0.24 5.26
N LYS A 89 15.30 0.72 5.91
CA LYS A 89 14.43 0.45 7.07
C LYS A 89 13.22 -0.40 6.69
N ALA A 90 12.60 -0.16 5.53
CA ALA A 90 11.51 -0.97 5.02
C ALA A 90 11.96 -2.43 4.76
N ILE A 91 13.11 -2.61 4.09
CA ILE A 91 13.69 -3.94 3.85
C ILE A 91 13.99 -4.64 5.18
N GLN A 92 14.60 -3.95 6.15
CA GLN A 92 14.84 -4.50 7.48
C GLN A 92 13.55 -4.93 8.19
N ALA A 93 12.51 -4.09 8.14
CA ALA A 93 11.21 -4.41 8.73
C ALA A 93 10.58 -5.65 8.09
N ILE A 94 10.64 -5.78 6.77
CA ILE A 94 10.14 -6.96 6.03
C ILE A 94 10.90 -8.20 6.46
N LEU A 95 12.24 -8.15 6.51
CA LEU A 95 13.06 -9.30 6.89
C LEU A 95 12.83 -9.73 8.34
N ILE A 96 12.74 -8.78 9.27
CA ILE A 96 12.45 -9.06 10.69
C ILE A 96 11.05 -9.65 10.84
N SER A 97 10.05 -9.09 10.14
CA SER A 97 8.68 -9.58 10.16
C SER A 97 8.60 -11.01 9.62
N LEU A 98 9.25 -11.27 8.49
CA LEU A 98 9.29 -12.60 7.87
C LEU A 98 9.96 -13.62 8.78
N ALA A 99 11.10 -13.26 9.40
CA ALA A 99 11.77 -14.10 10.37
C ALA A 99 10.88 -14.40 11.58
N GLY A 100 10.20 -13.40 12.13
CA GLY A 100 9.25 -13.57 13.23
C GLY A 100 8.11 -14.51 12.88
N VAL A 101 7.55 -14.39 11.67
CA VAL A 101 6.51 -15.28 11.15
C VAL A 101 7.01 -16.72 11.03
N ILE A 102 8.19 -16.93 10.45
CA ILE A 102 8.78 -18.28 10.30
C ILE A 102 9.04 -18.91 11.67
N ILE A 103 9.59 -18.15 12.61
CA ILE A 103 9.82 -18.61 13.98
C ILE A 103 8.50 -19.00 14.63
N TYR A 104 7.47 -18.13 14.56
CA TYR A 104 6.15 -18.44 15.10
C TYR A 104 5.55 -19.71 14.51
N LEU A 105 5.61 -19.88 13.19
CA LEU A 105 5.09 -21.06 12.50
C LEU A 105 5.86 -22.33 12.88
N ALA A 106 7.19 -22.25 13.03
CA ALA A 106 8.03 -23.37 13.44
C ALA A 106 7.70 -23.87 14.87
N PHE A 107 7.36 -22.96 15.79
CA PHE A 107 6.94 -23.35 17.15
C PHE A 107 5.49 -23.80 17.22
N ARG A 108 4.62 -23.26 16.37
CA ARG A 108 3.17 -23.48 16.43
C ARG A 108 2.72 -24.69 15.64
N PHE A 109 3.37 -24.99 14.51
CA PHE A 109 2.98 -26.03 13.57
C PHE A 109 4.13 -26.95 13.19
N ASP A 110 3.78 -28.13 12.67
CA ASP A 110 4.73 -29.00 11.98
C ASP A 110 5.30 -28.28 10.73
N ILE A 111 6.52 -28.59 10.36
CA ILE A 111 7.25 -27.94 9.26
C ILE A 111 6.42 -27.90 7.96
N SER A 112 5.69 -28.97 7.66
CA SER A 112 4.85 -29.04 6.45
C SER A 112 3.74 -28.00 6.41
N PHE A 113 3.05 -27.76 7.53
CA PHE A 113 2.02 -26.73 7.65
C PHE A 113 2.63 -25.33 7.63
N GLY A 114 3.79 -25.17 8.29
CA GLY A 114 4.52 -23.91 8.27
C GLY A 114 4.94 -23.47 6.86
N LEU A 115 5.50 -24.42 6.07
CA LEU A 115 5.87 -24.15 4.68
C LEU A 115 4.65 -23.85 3.79
N ALA A 116 3.54 -24.57 4.00
CA ALA A 116 2.31 -24.32 3.26
C ALA A 116 1.73 -22.93 3.57
N ALA A 117 1.72 -22.51 4.83
CA ALA A 117 1.29 -21.16 5.23
C ALA A 117 2.19 -20.08 4.62
N ALA A 118 3.52 -20.27 4.70
CA ALA A 118 4.47 -19.33 4.11
C ALA A 118 4.29 -19.19 2.60
N ALA A 119 4.09 -20.31 1.89
CA ALA A 119 3.84 -20.30 0.44
C ALA A 119 2.53 -19.59 0.09
N ALA A 120 1.45 -19.84 0.84
CA ALA A 120 0.16 -19.16 0.64
C ALA A 120 0.29 -17.65 0.85
N THR A 121 0.89 -17.22 1.97
CA THR A 121 1.10 -15.80 2.28
C THR A 121 1.96 -15.11 1.22
N PHE A 122 3.02 -15.78 0.75
CA PHE A 122 3.88 -15.25 -0.31
C PHE A 122 3.10 -15.08 -1.63
N HIS A 123 2.27 -16.07 -1.98
CA HIS A 123 1.38 -15.98 -3.14
C HIS A 123 0.45 -14.78 -3.03
N ASP A 124 -0.22 -14.58 -1.90
CA ASP A 124 -1.19 -13.50 -1.71
C ASP A 124 -0.53 -12.13 -1.83
N VAL A 125 0.65 -11.95 -1.22
CA VAL A 125 1.44 -10.72 -1.36
C VAL A 125 1.83 -10.47 -2.81
N LEU A 126 2.25 -11.51 -3.56
CA LEU A 126 2.61 -11.37 -4.97
C LEU A 126 1.39 -11.01 -5.84
N VAL A 127 0.23 -11.57 -5.57
CA VAL A 127 -1.01 -11.24 -6.31
C VAL A 127 -1.35 -9.77 -6.10
N VAL A 128 -1.32 -9.26 -4.87
CA VAL A 128 -1.61 -7.85 -4.59
C VAL A 128 -0.57 -6.93 -5.21
N LEU A 129 0.72 -7.28 -5.18
CA LEU A 129 1.76 -6.53 -5.90
C LEU A 129 1.49 -6.49 -7.40
N GLY A 130 1.07 -7.62 -7.99
CA GLY A 130 0.69 -7.69 -9.40
C GLY A 130 -0.50 -6.80 -9.74
N ILE A 131 -1.51 -6.76 -8.87
CA ILE A 131 -2.66 -5.86 -9.00
C ILE A 131 -2.22 -4.39 -8.89
N CYS A 132 -1.41 -4.04 -7.89
CA CYS A 132 -0.87 -2.69 -7.75
C CYS A 132 -0.09 -2.25 -9.00
N TRP A 133 0.71 -3.16 -9.57
CA TRP A 133 1.43 -2.90 -10.82
C TRP A 133 0.47 -2.67 -12.00
N LEU A 134 -0.57 -3.49 -12.13
CA LEU A 134 -1.57 -3.39 -13.21
C LEU A 134 -2.32 -2.05 -13.18
N PHE A 135 -2.63 -1.55 -11.99
CA PHE A 135 -3.31 -0.26 -11.78
C PHE A 135 -2.36 0.93 -11.67
N ASN A 136 -1.06 0.74 -11.94
CA ASN A 136 -0.02 1.77 -11.82
C ASN A 136 0.04 2.45 -10.44
N VAL A 137 -0.27 1.72 -9.37
CA VAL A 137 -0.14 2.21 -8.01
C VAL A 137 1.34 2.33 -7.64
N GLU A 138 1.76 3.49 -7.16
CA GLU A 138 3.15 3.72 -6.77
C GLU A 138 3.51 2.92 -5.51
N ILE A 139 4.62 2.17 -5.55
CA ILE A 139 5.12 1.41 -4.39
C ILE A 139 5.74 2.39 -3.38
N THR A 140 4.92 2.87 -2.49
CA THR A 140 5.30 3.74 -1.37
C THR A 140 5.55 2.94 -0.09
N LEU A 141 6.06 3.60 0.96
CA LEU A 141 6.18 2.98 2.29
C LEU A 141 4.82 2.54 2.85
N LEU A 142 3.74 3.26 2.51
CA LEU A 142 2.37 2.89 2.90
C LEU A 142 1.94 1.59 2.24
N ILE A 143 2.25 1.39 0.95
CA ILE A 143 1.98 0.12 0.25
C ILE A 143 2.77 -1.03 0.89
N VAL A 144 4.06 -0.82 1.22
CA VAL A 144 4.85 -1.84 1.94
C VAL A 144 4.18 -2.19 3.28
N THR A 145 3.69 -1.20 4.01
CA THR A 145 2.95 -1.42 5.28
C THR A 145 1.65 -2.19 5.04
N ALA A 146 0.91 -1.88 3.97
CA ALA A 146 -0.29 -2.63 3.58
C ALA A 146 0.04 -4.11 3.29
N LEU A 147 1.11 -4.38 2.54
CA LEU A 147 1.53 -5.74 2.22
C LEU A 147 1.97 -6.54 3.47
N LEU A 148 2.65 -5.90 4.42
CA LEU A 148 2.98 -6.54 5.70
C LEU A 148 1.73 -6.84 6.54
N THR A 149 0.76 -5.93 6.54
CA THR A 149 -0.53 -6.13 7.21
C THR A 149 -1.30 -7.27 6.55
N LEU A 150 -1.35 -7.30 5.22
CA LEU A 150 -1.96 -8.38 4.45
C LEU A 150 -1.33 -9.73 4.75
N ALA A 151 0.00 -9.81 4.83
CA ALA A 151 0.70 -11.03 5.20
C ALA A 151 0.24 -11.57 6.57
N GLY A 152 0.01 -10.67 7.54
CA GLY A 152 -0.55 -11.04 8.84
C GLY A 152 -2.00 -11.56 8.76
N TYR A 153 -2.83 -10.96 7.90
CA TYR A 153 -4.20 -11.43 7.64
C TYR A 153 -4.23 -12.81 6.99
N SER A 154 -3.47 -13.01 5.92
CA SER A 154 -3.36 -14.30 5.21
C SER A 154 -2.90 -15.42 6.14
N LEU A 155 -1.89 -15.11 6.98
CA LEU A 155 -1.43 -16.07 7.99
C LEU A 155 -2.49 -16.41 9.02
N ASN A 156 -3.26 -15.43 9.50
CA ASN A 156 -4.31 -15.66 10.49
C ASN A 156 -5.35 -16.67 9.97
N ASP A 157 -5.79 -16.51 8.73
CA ASP A 157 -6.77 -17.41 8.12
C ASP A 157 -6.19 -18.81 7.88
N SER A 158 -4.95 -18.90 7.39
CA SER A 158 -4.23 -20.17 7.23
C SER A 158 -4.08 -20.90 8.55
N VAL A 159 -3.73 -20.19 9.62
CA VAL A 159 -3.57 -20.76 10.99
C VAL A 159 -4.89 -21.34 11.48
N VAL A 160 -6.01 -20.65 11.30
CA VAL A 160 -7.35 -21.15 11.72
C VAL A 160 -7.71 -22.45 11.01
N VAL A 161 -7.48 -22.53 9.71
CA VAL A 161 -7.72 -23.74 8.90
C VAL A 161 -6.81 -24.88 9.35
N PHE A 162 -5.51 -24.62 9.50
CA PHE A 162 -4.54 -25.66 9.88
C PHE A 162 -4.75 -26.16 11.30
N ASP A 163 -5.12 -25.31 12.22
CA ASP A 163 -5.45 -25.72 13.60
C ASP A 163 -6.67 -26.66 13.61
N ARG A 164 -7.68 -26.37 12.78
CA ARG A 164 -8.86 -27.23 12.62
C ARG A 164 -8.53 -28.57 11.97
N ILE A 165 -7.69 -28.56 10.92
CA ILE A 165 -7.21 -29.79 10.31
C ILE A 165 -6.49 -30.67 11.34
N ARG A 166 -5.58 -30.07 12.13
CA ARG A 166 -4.85 -30.78 13.18
C ARG A 166 -5.76 -31.34 14.26
N GLU A 167 -6.78 -30.57 14.67
CA GLU A 167 -7.78 -31.06 15.62
C GLU A 167 -8.56 -32.28 15.09
N ASN A 168 -9.02 -32.21 13.85
CA ASN A 168 -9.74 -33.29 13.20
C ASN A 168 -8.86 -34.54 12.94
N MET A 169 -7.59 -34.33 12.58
CA MET A 169 -6.61 -35.43 12.48
C MET A 169 -6.43 -36.19 13.80
N LYS A 170 -6.40 -35.46 14.94
CA LYS A 170 -6.26 -36.08 16.28
C LYS A 170 -7.44 -36.94 16.67
N LYS A 171 -8.63 -36.63 16.13
CA LYS A 171 -9.86 -37.42 16.39
C LYS A 171 -9.92 -38.73 15.58
N MET A 172 -9.05 -38.88 14.58
CA MET A 172 -9.00 -40.07 13.76
C MET A 172 -8.04 -41.12 14.34
N GLU A 173 -8.45 -42.39 14.35
CA GLU A 173 -7.66 -43.51 14.89
C GLU A 173 -6.26 -43.66 14.22
N LYS A 174 -6.10 -43.21 12.97
CA LYS A 174 -4.85 -43.39 12.18
C LYS A 174 -4.02 -42.11 12.05
N PHE A 175 -4.36 -41.00 12.70
CA PHE A 175 -3.64 -39.71 12.60
C PHE A 175 -3.11 -39.41 11.21
N ARG A 176 -3.96 -39.55 10.19
CA ARG A 176 -3.54 -39.44 8.78
C ARG A 176 -4.26 -38.28 8.11
N LEU A 177 -3.48 -37.42 7.41
CA LEU A 177 -4.02 -36.39 6.55
C LEU A 177 -4.72 -37.04 5.34
N SER A 178 -6.00 -36.78 5.17
CA SER A 178 -6.79 -37.20 4.01
C SER A 178 -7.55 -36.02 3.42
N THR A 179 -7.89 -36.11 2.15
CA THR A 179 -8.70 -35.07 1.47
C THR A 179 -10.00 -34.80 2.19
N GLN A 180 -10.62 -35.84 2.76
CA GLN A 180 -11.86 -35.70 3.53
C GLN A 180 -11.65 -34.88 4.79
N VAL A 181 -10.59 -35.11 5.56
CA VAL A 181 -10.26 -34.33 6.79
C VAL A 181 -10.04 -32.86 6.43
N ILE A 182 -9.34 -32.59 5.34
CA ILE A 182 -9.12 -31.22 4.86
C ILE A 182 -10.46 -30.56 4.53
N ASN A 183 -11.29 -31.22 3.72
CA ASN A 183 -12.57 -30.67 3.28
C ASN A 183 -13.52 -30.40 4.44
N ASP A 184 -13.65 -31.35 5.37
CA ASP A 184 -14.47 -31.20 6.56
C ASP A 184 -13.97 -30.06 7.46
N SER A 185 -12.64 -29.92 7.60
CA SER A 185 -12.03 -28.86 8.40
C SER A 185 -12.27 -27.48 7.80
N VAL A 186 -12.10 -27.32 6.49
CA VAL A 186 -12.37 -26.06 5.79
C VAL A 186 -13.85 -25.70 5.93
N ASN A 187 -14.78 -26.65 5.70
CA ASN A 187 -16.21 -26.38 5.84
C ASN A 187 -16.62 -25.96 7.26
N GLN A 188 -15.91 -26.42 8.29
CA GLN A 188 -16.19 -26.06 9.68
C GLN A 188 -15.75 -24.64 10.04
N VAL A 189 -14.77 -24.07 9.35
CA VAL A 189 -14.21 -22.74 9.66
C VAL A 189 -14.58 -21.67 8.63
N ILE A 190 -15.07 -22.06 7.45
CA ILE A 190 -15.33 -21.15 6.33
C ILE A 190 -16.27 -20.00 6.69
N SER A 191 -17.31 -20.26 7.48
CA SER A 191 -18.23 -19.21 7.91
C SER A 191 -17.52 -18.13 8.74
N ARG A 192 -16.58 -18.51 9.58
CA ARG A 192 -15.77 -17.57 10.39
C ARG A 192 -14.87 -16.74 9.49
N THR A 193 -14.17 -17.37 8.56
CA THR A 193 -13.27 -16.70 7.62
C THR A 193 -14.03 -15.70 6.75
N ILE A 194 -15.19 -16.09 6.20
CA ILE A 194 -16.02 -15.17 5.41
C ILE A 194 -16.47 -13.96 6.24
N VAL A 195 -16.91 -14.15 7.47
CA VAL A 195 -17.37 -13.04 8.33
C VAL A 195 -16.21 -12.10 8.65
N THR A 196 -15.04 -12.62 8.99
CA THR A 196 -13.86 -11.79 9.30
C THR A 196 -13.39 -11.02 8.07
N SER A 197 -13.29 -11.65 6.90
CA SER A 197 -12.91 -10.97 5.66
C SER A 197 -13.94 -9.93 5.23
N LEU A 198 -15.24 -10.25 5.32
CA LEU A 198 -16.30 -9.31 4.94
C LEU A 198 -16.31 -8.07 5.84
N THR A 199 -16.16 -8.24 7.16
CA THR A 199 -16.11 -7.10 8.10
C THR A 199 -14.90 -6.22 7.84
N SER A 200 -13.73 -6.81 7.59
CA SER A 200 -12.52 -6.07 7.24
C SER A 200 -12.67 -5.36 5.89
N ALA A 201 -13.21 -6.04 4.88
CA ALA A 201 -13.47 -5.46 3.57
C ALA A 201 -14.43 -4.26 3.63
N MET A 202 -15.47 -4.29 4.49
CA MET A 202 -16.37 -3.15 4.69
C MET A 202 -15.63 -1.92 5.25
N VAL A 203 -14.75 -2.11 6.23
CA VAL A 203 -13.95 -1.03 6.79
C VAL A 203 -12.99 -0.47 5.74
N LEU A 204 -12.29 -1.35 5.03
CA LEU A 204 -11.35 -0.97 3.99
C LEU A 204 -12.04 -0.26 2.81
N LEU A 205 -13.24 -0.70 2.43
CA LEU A 205 -14.05 -0.04 1.42
C LEU A 205 -14.44 1.39 1.86
N SER A 206 -14.82 1.56 3.12
CA SER A 206 -15.11 2.89 3.67
C SER A 206 -13.88 3.79 3.65
N LEU A 207 -12.70 3.27 4.00
CA LEU A 207 -11.44 4.01 3.91
C LEU A 207 -11.05 4.31 2.45
N PHE A 208 -11.31 3.40 1.53
CA PHE A 208 -11.05 3.61 0.11
C PHE A 208 -11.91 4.73 -0.47
N LEU A 209 -13.20 4.80 -0.09
CA LEU A 209 -14.13 5.78 -0.61
C LEU A 209 -14.00 7.17 0.06
N PHE A 210 -13.67 7.20 1.36
CA PHE A 210 -13.69 8.43 2.18
C PHE A 210 -12.33 8.82 2.77
N GLY A 211 -11.31 7.99 2.64
CA GLY A 211 -10.03 8.15 3.34
C GLY A 211 -9.06 9.19 2.77
N GLY A 212 -9.44 9.90 1.71
CA GLY A 212 -8.57 10.88 1.05
C GLY A 212 -7.41 10.25 0.28
N SER A 213 -6.69 11.08 -0.48
CA SER A 213 -5.69 10.62 -1.47
C SER A 213 -4.53 9.81 -0.90
N VAL A 214 -4.10 10.09 0.32
CA VAL A 214 -2.96 9.40 0.96
C VAL A 214 -3.32 7.98 1.40
N ILE A 215 -4.56 7.80 1.91
CA ILE A 215 -5.03 6.51 2.44
C ILE A 215 -5.66 5.66 1.33
N HIS A 216 -6.04 6.27 0.22
CA HIS A 216 -6.70 5.59 -0.91
C HIS A 216 -5.88 4.40 -1.42
N ASP A 217 -4.62 4.60 -1.78
CA ASP A 217 -3.76 3.55 -2.33
C ASP A 217 -3.49 2.44 -1.31
N PHE A 218 -3.29 2.82 -0.04
CA PHE A 218 -3.14 1.88 1.07
C PHE A 218 -4.39 1.01 1.25
N SER A 219 -5.57 1.65 1.27
CA SER A 219 -6.85 0.95 1.42
C SER A 219 -7.15 0.06 0.21
N PHE A 220 -6.79 0.52 -1.01
CA PHE A 220 -6.90 -0.27 -2.23
C PHE A 220 -6.08 -1.55 -2.14
N ALA A 221 -4.79 -1.45 -1.78
CA ALA A 221 -3.93 -2.62 -1.68
C ALA A 221 -4.44 -3.64 -0.65
N LEU A 222 -4.91 -3.18 0.53
CA LEU A 222 -5.50 -4.05 1.54
C LEU A 222 -6.83 -4.65 1.09
N LEU A 223 -7.69 -3.87 0.43
CA LEU A 223 -8.99 -4.33 -0.04
C LEU A 223 -8.85 -5.43 -1.11
N MET A 224 -7.83 -5.34 -1.96
CA MET A 224 -7.54 -6.37 -2.96
C MET A 224 -6.95 -7.64 -2.36
N GLY A 225 -6.45 -7.59 -1.14
CA GLY A 225 -5.78 -8.71 -0.48
C GLY A 225 -6.59 -9.42 0.61
N VAL A 226 -7.66 -8.82 1.11
CA VAL A 226 -8.55 -9.37 2.13
C VAL A 226 -9.77 -10.02 1.50
#